data_3ab4750afc2bce895453da11bfecff3b
#
_entry.id   3ab4750afc2bce895453da11bfecff3b
#
_cell.length_a   1.000
_cell.length_b   1.000
_cell.length_c   1.000
_cell.angle_alpha   90.00
_cell.angle_beta   90.00
_cell.angle_gamma   90.00
#
_symmetry.space_group_name_H-M   'P 1'
#
loop_
_entity.id
_entity.type
_entity.pdbx_description
1 polymer ?
#
loop_
_entity_poly.entity_id
_entity_poly.type
_entity_poly.pdbx_seq_one_letter_code
_entity_poly.pdbx_strand_id
1 'polypeptide(L)'
;MKAIIQEVKISLENIKSRLDQTENRTSDIEEKIAGLEKSTTKTEKMAQKFENNIREVLDTIKRPNIQIIGIPEGKETHKGIDKLFHEILQENFPNLERHSKIQSQEIQRTSNRINPRRSSTRYIIVKLTKTTVKDKILKLTREKHQVTYKG
;
A
#
# COMPACT_ATOMS: atom_id res chain seq x y z
N MET A 1 -10.27 61.73 -49.45
CA MET A 1 -11.07 61.51 -48.23
C MET A 1 -12.02 60.29 -48.30
N LYS A 2 -12.85 60.11 -49.33
CA LYS A 2 -13.80 58.94 -49.43
C LYS A 2 -13.10 57.61 -49.50
N ALA A 3 -11.95 57.48 -50.16
CA ALA A 3 -11.20 56.20 -50.23
C ALA A 3 -10.66 55.74 -48.87
N ILE A 4 -10.11 56.63 -48.05
CA ILE A 4 -9.60 56.36 -46.72
C ILE A 4 -10.73 55.86 -45.77
N ILE A 5 -11.90 56.49 -45.84
CA ILE A 5 -13.07 56.11 -45.07
C ILE A 5 -13.53 54.68 -45.43
N GLN A 6 -13.47 54.33 -46.71
CA GLN A 6 -13.84 52.98 -47.19
C GLN A 6 -12.83 51.94 -46.71
N GLU A 7 -11.55 52.27 -46.73
CA GLU A 7 -10.50 51.32 -46.22
C GLU A 7 -10.57 51.12 -44.75
N VAL A 8 -10.85 52.14 -43.96
CA VAL A 8 -11.10 52.07 -42.54
C VAL A 8 -12.34 51.18 -42.24
N LYS A 9 -13.40 51.31 -42.99
CA LYS A 9 -14.62 50.54 -42.85
C LYS A 9 -14.38 49.10 -43.14
N ILE A 10 -13.65 48.72 -44.17
CA ILE A 10 -13.26 47.33 -44.47
C ILE A 10 -12.39 46.77 -43.34
N SER A 11 -11.43 47.53 -42.82
CA SER A 11 -10.57 47.15 -41.74
C SER A 11 -11.38 46.88 -40.45
N LEU A 12 -12.37 47.72 -40.15
CA LEU A 12 -13.27 47.50 -38.99
C LEU A 12 -14.13 46.27 -39.15
N GLU A 13 -14.67 45.99 -40.34
CA GLU A 13 -15.42 44.76 -40.60
C GLU A 13 -14.55 43.51 -40.42
N ASN A 14 -13.31 43.54 -40.89
CA ASN A 14 -12.35 42.44 -40.70
C ASN A 14 -11.99 42.23 -39.24
N ILE A 15 -11.79 43.31 -38.47
CA ILE A 15 -11.51 43.22 -37.01
C ILE A 15 -12.72 42.64 -36.30
N LYS A 16 -13.93 43.09 -36.62
CA LYS A 16 -15.16 42.57 -36.03
C LYS A 16 -15.32 41.06 -36.29
N SER A 17 -15.13 40.62 -37.53
CA SER A 17 -15.20 39.20 -37.89
C SER A 17 -14.18 38.35 -37.12
N ARG A 18 -12.94 38.88 -36.93
CA ARG A 18 -11.91 38.21 -36.15
C ARG A 18 -12.25 38.16 -34.65
N LEU A 19 -12.89 39.21 -34.14
CA LEU A 19 -13.34 39.27 -32.76
C LEU A 19 -14.40 38.20 -32.51
N ASP A 20 -15.43 38.14 -33.34
CA ASP A 20 -16.51 37.16 -33.28
C ASP A 20 -15.95 35.69 -33.32
N GLN A 21 -14.97 35.47 -34.22
CA GLN A 21 -14.30 34.19 -34.32
C GLN A 21 -13.50 33.84 -33.03
N THR A 22 -12.86 34.82 -32.42
CA THR A 22 -12.08 34.64 -31.19
C THR A 22 -13.01 34.36 -30.00
N GLU A 23 -14.13 35.07 -29.90
CA GLU A 23 -15.14 34.86 -28.87
C GLU A 23 -15.70 33.43 -28.94
N ASN A 24 -16.07 32.94 -30.13
CA ASN A 24 -16.53 31.58 -30.33
C ASN A 24 -15.48 30.55 -29.90
N ARG A 25 -14.21 30.75 -30.26
CA ARG A 25 -13.12 29.85 -29.84
C ARG A 25 -12.88 29.86 -28.35
N THR A 26 -13.03 31.03 -27.72
CA THR A 26 -12.91 31.16 -26.26
C THR A 26 -14.01 30.36 -25.56
N SER A 27 -15.26 30.50 -26.03
CA SER A 27 -16.39 29.74 -25.50
C SER A 27 -16.20 28.22 -25.64
N ASP A 28 -15.72 27.74 -26.79
CA ASP A 28 -15.40 26.33 -27.01
C ASP A 28 -14.30 25.82 -26.07
N ILE A 29 -13.30 26.65 -25.79
CA ILE A 29 -12.22 26.32 -24.87
C ILE A 29 -12.73 26.25 -23.42
N GLU A 30 -13.56 27.22 -23.02
CA GLU A 30 -14.16 27.24 -21.67
C GLU A 30 -15.02 25.98 -21.43
N GLU A 31 -15.83 25.56 -22.41
CA GLU A 31 -16.61 24.33 -22.31
C GLU A 31 -15.72 23.07 -22.16
N LYS A 32 -14.63 22.99 -22.93
CA LYS A 32 -13.66 21.91 -22.83
C LYS A 32 -12.96 21.89 -21.48
N ILE A 33 -12.57 23.07 -20.97
CA ILE A 33 -11.95 23.17 -19.62
C ILE A 33 -12.92 22.67 -18.56
N ALA A 34 -14.16 23.12 -18.57
CA ALA A 34 -15.18 22.65 -17.61
C ALA A 34 -15.40 21.12 -17.69
N GLY A 35 -15.39 20.57 -18.90
CA GLY A 35 -15.46 19.13 -19.11
C GLY A 35 -14.26 18.37 -18.55
N LEU A 36 -13.05 18.89 -18.74
CA LEU A 36 -11.81 18.32 -18.23
C LEU A 36 -11.76 18.40 -16.70
N GLU A 37 -12.11 19.51 -16.10
CA GLU A 37 -12.16 19.68 -14.65
C GLU A 37 -13.11 18.66 -13.99
N LYS A 38 -14.29 18.49 -14.59
CA LYS A 38 -15.26 17.49 -14.12
C LYS A 38 -14.74 16.06 -14.24
N SER A 39 -14.02 15.75 -15.32
CA SER A 39 -13.36 14.46 -15.52
C SER A 39 -12.23 14.24 -14.52
N THR A 40 -11.41 15.25 -14.29
CA THR A 40 -10.27 15.18 -13.34
C THR A 40 -10.77 14.95 -11.92
N THR A 41 -11.76 15.71 -11.47
CA THR A 41 -12.33 15.53 -10.12
C THR A 41 -12.94 14.14 -9.94
N LYS A 42 -13.56 13.58 -10.98
CA LYS A 42 -14.07 12.21 -10.96
C LYS A 42 -12.96 11.18 -10.82
N THR A 43 -11.88 11.36 -11.58
CA THR A 43 -10.71 10.46 -11.56
C THR A 43 -9.99 10.52 -10.20
N GLU A 44 -9.82 11.69 -9.63
CA GLU A 44 -9.24 11.87 -8.29
C GLU A 44 -10.05 11.17 -7.20
N LYS A 45 -11.37 11.32 -7.22
CA LYS A 45 -12.27 10.61 -6.29
C LYS A 45 -12.17 9.10 -6.43
N MET A 46 -12.07 8.59 -7.65
CA MET A 46 -11.87 7.17 -7.91
C MET A 46 -10.51 6.70 -7.40
N ALA A 47 -9.44 7.43 -7.68
CA ALA A 47 -8.09 7.11 -7.20
C ALA A 47 -8.06 7.04 -5.66
N GLN A 48 -8.64 8.00 -4.98
CA GLN A 48 -8.73 8.01 -3.52
C GLN A 48 -9.52 6.83 -2.97
N LYS A 49 -10.61 6.44 -3.62
CA LYS A 49 -11.38 5.26 -3.27
C LYS A 49 -10.56 3.97 -3.44
N PHE A 50 -9.83 3.84 -4.53
CA PHE A 50 -8.94 2.70 -4.75
C PHE A 50 -7.82 2.63 -3.69
N GLU A 51 -7.23 3.75 -3.35
CA GLU A 51 -6.19 3.82 -2.33
C GLU A 51 -6.71 3.34 -0.96
N ASN A 52 -7.90 3.77 -0.57
CA ASN A 52 -8.54 3.31 0.67
C ASN A 52 -8.84 1.82 0.63
N ASN A 53 -9.39 1.30 -0.47
CA ASN A 53 -9.66 -0.13 -0.63
C ASN A 53 -8.37 -0.96 -0.54
N ILE A 54 -7.27 -0.49 -1.16
CA ILE A 54 -5.96 -1.15 -1.08
C ILE A 54 -5.46 -1.17 0.37
N ARG A 55 -5.60 -0.09 1.12
CA ARG A 55 -5.23 -0.04 2.54
C ARG A 55 -6.03 -1.07 3.36
N GLU A 56 -7.34 -1.12 3.20
CA GLU A 56 -8.20 -2.10 3.89
C GLU A 56 -7.81 -3.54 3.57
N VAL A 57 -7.54 -3.84 2.30
CA VAL A 57 -7.08 -5.17 1.88
C VAL A 57 -5.73 -5.51 2.49
N LEU A 58 -4.78 -4.57 2.46
CA LEU A 58 -3.46 -4.75 3.07
C LEU A 58 -3.54 -4.97 4.58
N ASP A 59 -4.40 -4.23 5.27
CA ASP A 59 -4.62 -4.41 6.71
C ASP A 59 -5.23 -5.77 7.01
N THR A 60 -6.19 -6.22 6.21
CA THR A 60 -6.80 -7.54 6.35
C THR A 60 -5.78 -8.65 6.15
N ILE A 61 -4.90 -8.54 5.14
CA ILE A 61 -3.85 -9.52 4.86
C ILE A 61 -2.79 -9.54 5.97
N LYS A 62 -2.39 -8.36 6.47
CA LYS A 62 -1.33 -8.25 7.49
C LYS A 62 -1.82 -8.53 8.92
N ARG A 63 -3.11 -8.39 9.16
CA ARG A 63 -3.72 -8.54 10.48
C ARG A 63 -3.35 -9.85 11.20
N PRO A 64 -3.37 -11.03 10.56
CA PRO A 64 -3.01 -12.29 11.20
C PRO A 64 -1.51 -12.55 11.27
N ASN A 65 -0.65 -11.68 10.74
CA ASN A 65 0.78 -11.93 10.65
C ASN A 65 1.51 -11.57 11.95
N ILE A 66 2.47 -12.43 12.33
CA ILE A 66 3.49 -12.17 13.35
C ILE A 66 4.84 -12.08 12.65
N GLN A 67 5.67 -11.16 13.11
CA GLN A 67 7.03 -11.00 12.64
C GLN A 67 8.01 -11.40 13.74
N ILE A 68 8.91 -12.34 13.44
CA ILE A 68 9.97 -12.78 14.34
C ILE A 68 11.31 -12.27 13.81
N ILE A 69 12.05 -11.58 14.64
CA ILE A 69 13.32 -10.94 14.31
C ILE A 69 14.43 -11.56 15.16
N GLY A 70 15.65 -11.63 14.62
CA GLY A 70 16.83 -12.06 15.38
C GLY A 70 17.15 -13.55 15.30
N ILE A 71 16.41 -14.34 14.52
CA ILE A 71 16.73 -15.76 14.31
C ILE A 71 17.82 -15.91 13.25
N PRO A 72 18.99 -16.48 13.57
CA PRO A 72 20.08 -16.67 12.61
C PRO A 72 19.66 -17.48 11.38
N GLU A 73 20.28 -17.17 10.25
CA GLU A 73 20.08 -17.90 9.00
C GLU A 73 20.50 -19.38 9.14
N GLY A 74 19.79 -20.25 8.45
CA GLY A 74 20.12 -21.67 8.40
C GLY A 74 19.68 -22.53 9.57
N LYS A 75 19.07 -21.97 10.61
CA LYS A 75 18.53 -22.75 11.72
C LYS A 75 17.35 -23.66 11.31
N GLU A 76 16.64 -23.30 10.25
CA GLU A 76 15.54 -24.04 9.65
C GLU A 76 15.97 -25.21 8.75
N THR A 77 17.25 -25.30 8.35
CA THR A 77 17.73 -26.23 7.28
C THR A 77 17.48 -27.70 7.62
N HIS A 78 17.54 -28.08 8.89
CA HIS A 78 17.40 -29.48 9.30
C HIS A 78 15.99 -29.85 9.78
N LYS A 79 15.17 -28.88 10.20
CA LYS A 79 13.88 -29.16 10.86
C LYS A 79 12.67 -28.50 10.21
N GLY A 80 12.90 -27.58 9.28
CA GLY A 80 11.85 -26.76 8.70
C GLY A 80 11.48 -25.56 9.58
N ILE A 81 10.99 -24.50 8.94
CA ILE A 81 10.65 -23.23 9.60
C ILE A 81 9.43 -23.35 10.52
N ASP A 82 8.51 -24.27 10.22
CA ASP A 82 7.33 -24.54 11.06
C ASP A 82 7.73 -25.10 12.42
N LYS A 83 8.64 -26.09 12.44
CA LYS A 83 9.14 -26.67 13.69
C LYS A 83 9.89 -25.64 14.52
N LEU A 84 10.67 -24.79 13.89
CA LEU A 84 11.36 -23.70 14.56
C LEU A 84 10.38 -22.74 15.23
N PHE A 85 9.29 -22.39 14.58
CA PHE A 85 8.24 -21.57 15.17
C PHE A 85 7.60 -22.22 16.39
N HIS A 86 7.27 -23.51 16.30
CA HIS A 86 6.73 -24.28 17.43
C HIS A 86 7.73 -24.41 18.59
N GLU A 87 9.02 -24.63 18.31
CA GLU A 87 10.07 -24.66 19.34
C GLU A 87 10.13 -23.32 20.10
N ILE A 88 10.04 -22.17 19.39
CA ILE A 88 10.01 -20.85 20.02
C ILE A 88 8.77 -20.67 20.91
N LEU A 89 7.62 -21.15 20.46
CA LEU A 89 6.39 -21.09 21.25
C LEU A 89 6.45 -21.97 22.49
N GLN A 90 6.96 -23.19 22.37
CA GLN A 90 7.13 -24.12 23.49
C GLN A 90 8.08 -23.59 24.55
N GLU A 91 9.21 -23.01 24.14
CA GLU A 91 10.20 -22.44 25.05
C GLU A 91 9.65 -21.22 25.81
N ASN A 92 8.87 -20.39 25.14
CA ASN A 92 8.43 -19.12 25.71
C ASN A 92 7.01 -19.15 26.29
N PHE A 93 6.11 -19.93 25.70
CA PHE A 93 4.67 -19.95 26.02
C PHE A 93 4.10 -21.37 26.08
N PRO A 94 4.64 -22.25 26.94
CA PRO A 94 4.24 -23.68 27.00
C PRO A 94 2.76 -23.89 27.29
N ASN A 95 2.15 -23.00 28.07
CA ASN A 95 0.74 -23.05 28.40
C ASN A 95 -0.16 -22.69 27.22
N LEU A 96 0.29 -21.77 26.37
CA LEU A 96 -0.48 -21.37 25.20
C LEU A 96 -0.59 -22.48 24.18
N GLU A 97 0.48 -23.24 23.97
CA GLU A 97 0.53 -24.33 23.01
C GLU A 97 -0.34 -25.52 23.47
N ARG A 98 -0.34 -25.82 24.77
CA ARG A 98 -1.18 -26.88 25.35
C ARG A 98 -2.67 -26.59 25.27
N HIS A 99 -3.08 -25.32 25.45
CA HIS A 99 -4.48 -24.92 25.52
C HIS A 99 -5.05 -24.40 24.18
N SER A 100 -4.19 -24.07 23.24
CA SER A 100 -4.62 -23.51 21.97
C SER A 100 -3.89 -24.24 20.84
N LYS A 101 -4.65 -24.91 19.97
CA LYS A 101 -4.09 -25.49 18.75
C LYS A 101 -3.66 -24.34 17.82
N ILE A 102 -2.39 -23.97 17.92
CA ILE A 102 -1.82 -22.90 17.10
C ILE A 102 -1.54 -23.47 15.71
N GLN A 103 -2.23 -22.92 14.71
CA GLN A 103 -2.06 -23.30 13.33
C GLN A 103 -1.57 -22.10 12.53
N SER A 104 -0.45 -22.28 11.86
CA SER A 104 0.06 -21.36 10.85
C SER A 104 -0.51 -21.74 9.48
N GLN A 105 -0.88 -20.73 8.68
CA GLN A 105 -1.23 -20.93 7.29
C GLN A 105 0.03 -20.96 6.42
N GLU A 106 0.96 -20.09 6.75
CA GLU A 106 2.19 -19.92 6.00
C GLU A 106 3.27 -19.35 6.91
N ILE A 107 4.48 -19.89 6.82
CA ILE A 107 5.66 -19.34 7.48
C ILE A 107 6.78 -19.19 6.46
N GLN A 108 7.32 -18.00 6.35
CA GLN A 108 8.40 -17.72 5.40
C GLN A 108 9.37 -16.67 5.93
N ARG A 109 10.63 -16.70 5.45
CA ARG A 109 11.56 -15.60 5.66
C ARG A 109 11.28 -14.50 4.64
N THR A 110 11.31 -13.25 5.09
CA THR A 110 11.18 -12.10 4.19
C THR A 110 12.38 -11.95 3.30
N SER A 111 12.07 -11.62 2.02
CA SER A 111 12.99 -11.62 0.91
C SER A 111 13.49 -13.03 0.56
N ASN A 112 12.99 -13.59 -0.54
CA ASN A 112 13.43 -14.90 -1.05
C ASN A 112 14.93 -14.93 -1.42
N ARG A 113 15.59 -13.77 -1.49
CA ARG A 113 17.02 -13.67 -1.81
C ARG A 113 17.82 -13.34 -0.56
N ILE A 114 18.80 -14.20 -0.27
CA ILE A 114 19.83 -13.92 0.72
C ILE A 114 20.76 -12.86 0.13
N ASN A 115 20.88 -11.73 0.81
CA ASN A 115 21.88 -10.72 0.45
C ASN A 115 23.09 -10.87 1.39
N PRO A 116 24.22 -11.43 0.93
CA PRO A 116 25.39 -11.66 1.76
C PRO A 116 26.05 -10.38 2.29
N ARG A 117 25.72 -9.21 1.72
CA ARG A 117 26.20 -7.90 2.19
C ARG A 117 25.38 -7.32 3.33
N ARG A 118 24.27 -7.96 3.71
CA ARG A 118 23.41 -7.48 4.77
C ARG A 118 23.86 -8.09 6.10
N SER A 119 24.24 -7.26 7.06
CA SER A 119 24.64 -7.70 8.40
C SER A 119 23.47 -8.19 9.27
N SER A 120 22.24 -7.86 8.90
CA SER A 120 21.04 -8.26 9.64
C SER A 120 20.40 -9.51 9.05
N THR A 121 20.01 -10.44 9.93
CA THR A 121 19.25 -11.62 9.56
C THR A 121 17.88 -11.26 9.00
N ARG A 122 17.39 -12.04 8.03
CA ARG A 122 16.02 -11.88 7.53
C ARG A 122 15.03 -12.28 8.63
N TYR A 123 14.00 -11.50 8.79
CA TYR A 123 12.93 -11.84 9.73
C TYR A 123 11.97 -12.88 9.15
N ILE A 124 11.32 -13.61 10.05
CA ILE A 124 10.34 -14.62 9.71
C ILE A 124 8.95 -14.01 9.83
N ILE A 125 8.12 -14.17 8.81
CA ILE A 125 6.70 -13.85 8.86
C ILE A 125 5.93 -15.14 9.07
N VAL A 126 5.11 -15.15 10.10
CA VAL A 126 4.17 -16.23 10.42
C VAL A 126 2.76 -15.71 10.19
N LYS A 127 2.05 -16.27 9.24
CA LYS A 127 0.64 -16.01 9.00
C LYS A 127 -0.18 -17.04 9.79
N LEU A 128 -0.89 -16.56 10.80
CA LEU A 128 -1.74 -17.39 11.64
C LEU A 128 -3.14 -17.55 11.04
N THR A 129 -3.77 -18.68 11.35
CA THR A 129 -5.16 -18.95 10.92
C THR A 129 -6.17 -18.04 11.62
N LYS A 130 -5.87 -17.64 12.88
CA LYS A 130 -6.78 -16.85 13.71
C LYS A 130 -6.06 -15.62 14.29
N THR A 131 -6.65 -14.45 14.12
CA THR A 131 -6.15 -13.20 14.69
C THR A 131 -6.14 -13.22 16.22
N THR A 132 -7.11 -13.89 16.82
CA THR A 132 -7.19 -14.04 18.29
C THR A 132 -5.98 -14.76 18.90
N VAL A 133 -5.37 -15.69 18.16
CA VAL A 133 -4.14 -16.37 18.58
C VAL A 133 -2.96 -15.41 18.54
N LYS A 134 -2.87 -14.60 17.50
CA LYS A 134 -1.87 -13.52 17.41
C LYS A 134 -1.94 -12.59 18.61
N ASP A 135 -3.15 -12.10 18.93
CA ASP A 135 -3.35 -11.16 20.03
C ASP A 135 -2.92 -11.75 21.37
N LYS A 136 -3.20 -13.05 21.61
CA LYS A 136 -2.73 -13.77 22.78
C LYS A 136 -1.21 -13.87 22.83
N ILE A 137 -0.57 -14.26 21.72
CA ILE A 137 0.90 -14.35 21.65
C ILE A 137 1.52 -12.98 21.95
N LEU A 138 1.03 -11.91 21.32
CA LEU A 138 1.54 -10.57 21.53
C LEU A 138 1.34 -10.07 22.96
N LYS A 139 0.20 -10.39 23.58
CA LYS A 139 -0.06 -10.06 24.99
C LYS A 139 0.95 -10.75 25.91
N LEU A 140 1.13 -12.07 25.75
CA LEU A 140 2.09 -12.84 26.56
C LEU A 140 3.55 -12.39 26.32
N THR A 141 3.89 -12.01 25.10
CA THR A 141 5.21 -11.46 24.78
C THR A 141 5.48 -10.14 25.54
N ARG A 142 4.47 -9.28 25.64
CA ARG A 142 4.57 -8.01 26.40
C ARG A 142 4.69 -8.28 27.91
N GLU A 143 3.97 -9.25 28.42
CA GLU A 143 4.02 -9.63 29.84
C GLU A 143 5.38 -10.26 30.20
N LYS A 144 5.96 -11.04 29.28
CA LYS A 144 7.25 -11.72 29.51
C LYS A 144 8.46 -10.79 29.33
N HIS A 145 8.29 -9.63 28.67
CA HIS A 145 9.31 -8.64 28.33
C HIS A 145 10.45 -9.13 27.42
N GLN A 146 10.81 -10.42 27.48
CA GLN A 146 11.88 -10.98 26.66
C GLN A 146 11.47 -12.35 26.12
N VAL A 147 11.62 -12.54 24.81
CA VAL A 147 11.44 -13.80 24.11
C VAL A 147 12.81 -14.32 23.70
N THR A 148 13.12 -15.56 24.10
CA THR A 148 14.42 -16.19 23.86
C THR A 148 14.24 -17.39 22.94
N TYR A 149 15.34 -17.76 22.26
CA TYR A 149 15.42 -19.00 21.48
C TYR A 149 16.79 -19.64 21.69
N LYS A 150 16.78 -20.79 22.35
CA LYS A 150 17.98 -21.59 22.70
C LYS A 150 19.02 -20.81 23.53
N GLY A 151 18.59 -20.13 24.54
CA GLY A 151 19.45 -19.40 25.45
C GLY A 151 18.76 -18.32 26.14
#